data_c61b6435129512a4d7f74b308fad0294
#
_entry.id   c61b6435129512a4d7f74b308fad0294
#
_cell.length_a   1.000
_cell.length_b   1.000
_cell.length_c   1.000
_cell.angle_alpha   90.00
_cell.angle_beta   90.00
_cell.angle_gamma   90.00
#
_symmetry.space_group_name_H-M   'P 1'
#
loop_
_entity.id
_entity.type
_entity.pdbx_description
1 polymer ?
#
loop_
_entity_poly.entity_id
_entity_poly.type
_entity_poly.pdbx_seq_one_letter_code
_entity_poly.pdbx_strand_id
1 'polypeptide(L)'
;MHTQINPVGNMNLLSQAEVDQLQQSVSSTLYTLYRNCSLAVLNAGSNTDDAEEIYQKYLSFEIHVLRRERGVKIDLKNPPTHAFVDDKIIRGIREHLSAVLRDILFLHSRYRTMPCSSDGITDATFDILRNADAILPETEPNLVTCWGGHSIKHTEYKYTKDVGYQLGLRGFNICTGCGPGAMKGPMKGATIGHAKQRIKEGRYIGLTEPSIIAAEPPNPIVNELVIMPDIEKRL
;
A
#
# COMPACT_ATOMS: atom_id res chain seq x y z
N MET A 1 -12.05 0.45 -22.35
CA MET A 1 -10.62 0.05 -22.28
C MET A 1 -10.52 -1.34 -21.64
N HIS A 2 -9.63 -2.20 -22.15
CA HIS A 2 -9.33 -3.51 -21.56
C HIS A 2 -7.81 -3.69 -21.59
N THR A 3 -7.20 -4.01 -20.45
CA THR A 3 -5.74 -4.12 -20.35
C THR A 3 -5.31 -5.13 -19.30
N GLN A 4 -4.13 -5.73 -19.50
CA GLN A 4 -3.54 -6.69 -18.58
C GLN A 4 -2.21 -6.16 -18.03
N ILE A 5 -2.05 -6.24 -16.72
CA ILE A 5 -0.91 -5.69 -16.00
C ILE A 5 -0.19 -6.83 -15.29
N ASN A 6 1.15 -6.83 -15.38
CA ASN A 6 1.97 -7.70 -14.55
C ASN A 6 2.18 -7.02 -13.18
N PRO A 7 1.82 -7.68 -12.08
CA PRO A 7 2.15 -7.19 -10.75
C PRO A 7 3.66 -7.01 -10.58
N VAL A 8 4.05 -6.15 -9.66
CA VAL A 8 5.45 -5.87 -9.29
C VAL A 8 5.66 -6.07 -7.79
N GLY A 9 6.91 -6.28 -7.40
CA GLY A 9 7.30 -6.56 -6.02
C GLY A 9 7.23 -8.04 -5.67
N ASN A 10 7.59 -8.35 -4.43
CA ASN A 10 7.49 -9.70 -3.89
C ASN A 10 6.03 -10.04 -3.69
N MET A 11 5.54 -10.97 -4.49
CA MET A 11 4.21 -11.54 -4.32
C MET A 11 4.35 -13.01 -4.00
N ASN A 12 3.73 -13.44 -2.91
CA ASN A 12 3.53 -14.86 -2.67
C ASN A 12 2.73 -15.45 -3.84
N LEU A 13 3.08 -16.66 -4.25
CA LEU A 13 2.33 -17.34 -5.29
C LEU A 13 0.90 -17.57 -4.80
N LEU A 14 -0.06 -16.98 -5.48
CA LEU A 14 -1.46 -17.26 -5.23
C LEU A 14 -1.76 -18.71 -5.63
N SER A 15 -2.39 -19.43 -4.74
CA SER A 15 -2.92 -20.75 -5.04
C SER A 15 -4.04 -20.67 -6.10
N GLN A 16 -4.30 -21.77 -6.80
CA GLN A 16 -5.43 -21.79 -7.74
C GLN A 16 -6.76 -21.53 -7.03
N ALA A 17 -6.91 -22.04 -5.80
CA ALA A 17 -8.12 -21.83 -5.00
C ALA A 17 -8.36 -20.35 -4.66
N GLU A 18 -7.31 -19.58 -4.34
CA GLU A 18 -7.41 -18.14 -4.09
C GLU A 18 -7.79 -17.36 -5.36
N VAL A 19 -7.22 -17.73 -6.50
CA VAL A 19 -7.59 -17.14 -7.79
C VAL A 19 -9.03 -17.48 -8.15
N ASP A 20 -9.46 -18.72 -7.94
CA ASP A 20 -10.83 -19.17 -8.21
C ASP A 20 -11.85 -18.46 -7.30
N GLN A 21 -11.52 -18.19 -6.03
CA GLN A 21 -12.36 -17.41 -5.14
C GLN A 21 -12.59 -15.97 -5.63
N LEU A 22 -11.58 -15.36 -6.26
CA LEU A 22 -11.70 -14.04 -6.88
C LEU A 22 -12.50 -14.08 -8.19
N GLN A 23 -12.54 -15.22 -8.85
CA GLN A 23 -13.23 -15.36 -10.15
C GLN A 23 -14.67 -15.88 -10.02
N GLN A 24 -14.95 -16.69 -9.00
CA GLN A 24 -16.19 -17.47 -8.91
C GLN A 24 -17.45 -16.68 -8.54
N SER A 25 -17.33 -15.47 -8.02
CA SER A 25 -18.51 -14.65 -7.81
C SER A 25 -18.21 -13.16 -7.78
N VAL A 26 -18.69 -12.47 -8.79
CA VAL A 26 -18.85 -11.00 -8.79
C VAL A 26 -19.64 -10.50 -7.55
N SER A 27 -20.31 -11.41 -6.85
CA SER A 27 -21.05 -11.15 -5.60
C SER A 27 -20.32 -11.59 -4.32
N SER A 28 -19.06 -12.09 -4.39
CA SER A 28 -18.34 -12.46 -3.17
C SER A 28 -17.84 -11.21 -2.44
N THR A 29 -17.89 -11.26 -1.11
CA THR A 29 -17.34 -10.20 -0.25
C THR A 29 -15.88 -9.89 -0.59
N LEU A 30 -15.09 -10.91 -0.91
CA LEU A 30 -13.69 -10.75 -1.30
C LEU A 30 -13.55 -10.01 -2.62
N TYR A 31 -14.30 -10.39 -3.66
CA TYR A 31 -14.26 -9.70 -4.94
C TYR A 31 -14.63 -8.23 -4.80
N THR A 32 -15.70 -7.94 -4.06
CA THR A 32 -16.15 -6.57 -3.81
C THR A 32 -15.05 -5.77 -3.10
N LEU A 33 -14.45 -6.32 -2.04
CA LEU A 33 -13.35 -5.68 -1.33
C LEU A 33 -12.15 -5.42 -2.26
N TYR A 34 -11.71 -6.44 -2.99
CA TYR A 34 -10.59 -6.33 -3.92
C TYR A 34 -10.86 -5.31 -5.03
N ARG A 35 -12.06 -5.35 -5.62
CA ARG A 35 -12.50 -4.38 -6.63
C ARG A 35 -12.48 -2.95 -6.09
N ASN A 36 -13.04 -2.74 -4.91
CA ASN A 36 -13.15 -1.43 -4.31
C ASN A 36 -11.78 -0.86 -3.92
N CYS A 37 -10.94 -1.65 -3.27
CA CYS A 37 -9.56 -1.25 -2.96
C CYS A 37 -8.75 -0.93 -4.23
N SER A 38 -8.91 -1.76 -5.26
CA SER A 38 -8.24 -1.54 -6.55
C SER A 38 -8.72 -0.27 -7.25
N LEU A 39 -10.03 -0.02 -7.21
CA LEU A 39 -10.61 1.18 -7.80
C LEU A 39 -10.14 2.45 -7.08
N ALA A 40 -10.04 2.42 -5.76
CA ALA A 40 -9.51 3.54 -4.98
C ALA A 40 -8.05 3.86 -5.37
N VAL A 41 -7.18 2.86 -5.46
CA VAL A 41 -5.77 3.10 -5.84
C VAL A 41 -5.61 3.50 -7.32
N LEU A 42 -6.50 3.06 -8.21
CA LEU A 42 -6.55 3.53 -9.60
C LEU A 42 -6.97 5.01 -9.70
N ASN A 43 -7.65 5.54 -8.69
CA ASN A 43 -8.03 6.95 -8.57
C ASN A 43 -7.06 7.75 -7.68
N ALA A 44 -5.83 7.29 -7.48
CA ALA A 44 -4.84 7.95 -6.63
C ALA A 44 -4.68 9.45 -6.98
N GLY A 45 -4.88 10.32 -5.97
CA GLY A 45 -4.80 11.77 -6.15
C GLY A 45 -6.06 12.42 -6.73
N SER A 46 -7.21 11.77 -6.65
CA SER A 46 -8.50 12.34 -7.08
C SER A 46 -9.04 13.43 -6.12
N ASN A 47 -8.34 13.68 -5.01
CA ASN A 47 -8.72 14.64 -3.96
C ASN A 47 -10.05 14.32 -3.26
N THR A 48 -10.53 13.09 -3.36
CA THR A 48 -11.69 12.60 -2.60
C THR A 48 -11.33 11.30 -1.89
N ASP A 49 -11.76 11.19 -0.65
CA ASP A 49 -11.75 9.97 0.17
C ASP A 49 -13.13 9.32 0.24
N ASP A 50 -14.12 9.90 -0.44
CA ASP A 50 -15.45 9.32 -0.55
C ASP A 50 -15.43 8.12 -1.50
N ALA A 51 -15.34 6.95 -0.90
CA ALA A 51 -15.32 5.68 -1.62
C ALA A 51 -16.60 5.45 -2.42
N GLU A 52 -17.76 5.88 -1.90
CA GLU A 52 -19.05 5.70 -2.57
C GLU A 52 -19.11 6.52 -3.86
N GLU A 53 -18.66 7.78 -3.83
CA GLU A 53 -18.55 8.62 -5.04
C GLU A 53 -17.73 7.93 -6.13
N ILE A 54 -16.57 7.37 -5.76
CA ILE A 54 -15.71 6.66 -6.69
C ILE A 54 -16.42 5.42 -7.24
N TYR A 55 -17.11 4.64 -6.39
CA TYR A 55 -17.77 3.40 -6.83
C TYR A 55 -18.93 3.67 -7.78
N GLN A 56 -19.72 4.69 -7.53
CA GLN A 56 -20.83 5.09 -8.39
C GLN A 56 -20.36 5.60 -9.77
N LYS A 57 -19.24 6.31 -9.78
CA LYS A 57 -18.64 6.80 -11.02
C LYS A 57 -18.15 5.70 -11.95
N TYR A 58 -17.72 4.55 -11.41
CA TYR A 58 -17.09 3.47 -12.16
C TYR A 58 -17.81 2.13 -12.01
N LEU A 59 -19.14 2.12 -12.13
CA LEU A 59 -19.97 0.90 -12.01
C LEU A 59 -19.57 -0.21 -12.99
N SER A 60 -19.11 0.14 -14.18
CA SER A 60 -18.68 -0.79 -15.22
C SER A 60 -17.24 -1.30 -15.08
N PHE A 61 -16.51 -0.85 -14.04
CA PHE A 61 -15.15 -1.32 -13.79
C PHE A 61 -15.17 -2.77 -13.28
N GLU A 62 -14.36 -3.61 -13.91
CA GLU A 62 -14.12 -4.98 -13.46
C GLU A 62 -12.62 -5.23 -13.33
N ILE A 63 -12.25 -6.04 -12.36
CA ILE A 63 -10.88 -6.48 -12.12
C ILE A 63 -10.86 -7.98 -11.88
N HIS A 64 -9.95 -8.69 -12.55
CA HIS A 64 -9.78 -10.12 -12.38
C HIS A 64 -8.30 -10.46 -12.22
N VAL A 65 -8.01 -11.59 -11.58
CA VAL A 65 -6.67 -12.14 -11.49
C VAL A 65 -6.58 -13.35 -12.39
N LEU A 66 -5.68 -13.32 -13.35
CA LEU A 66 -5.46 -14.40 -14.29
C LEU A 66 -4.20 -15.16 -13.92
N ARG A 67 -4.32 -16.43 -13.56
CA ARG A 67 -3.17 -17.31 -13.35
C ARG A 67 -2.49 -17.62 -14.69
N ARG A 68 -1.16 -17.62 -14.66
CA ARG A 68 -0.29 -18.00 -15.78
C ARG A 68 0.67 -19.12 -15.32
N GLU A 69 1.37 -19.73 -16.22
CA GLU A 69 2.40 -20.73 -15.89
C GLU A 69 3.44 -20.21 -14.88
N ARG A 70 3.77 -18.92 -14.99
CA ARG A 70 4.68 -18.24 -14.07
C ARG A 70 4.00 -16.98 -13.53
N GLY A 71 3.39 -17.07 -12.34
CA GLY A 71 2.77 -15.95 -11.66
C GLY A 71 1.34 -15.63 -12.10
N VAL A 72 0.94 -14.39 -11.92
CA VAL A 72 -0.42 -13.90 -12.20
C VAL A 72 -0.39 -12.62 -13.03
N LYS A 73 -1.51 -12.32 -13.71
CA LYS A 73 -1.77 -11.01 -14.31
C LYS A 73 -3.03 -10.43 -13.70
N ILE A 74 -3.06 -9.12 -13.58
CA ILE A 74 -4.25 -8.35 -13.23
C ILE A 74 -4.92 -7.92 -14.53
N ASP A 75 -6.16 -8.30 -14.73
CA ASP A 75 -6.97 -8.00 -15.90
C ASP A 75 -7.98 -6.91 -15.55
N LEU A 76 -7.91 -5.77 -16.21
CA LEU A 76 -8.73 -4.59 -15.95
C LEU A 76 -9.66 -4.34 -17.14
N LYS A 77 -10.96 -4.26 -16.87
CA LYS A 77 -11.96 -3.80 -17.85
C LYS A 77 -12.56 -2.47 -17.38
N ASN A 78 -12.62 -1.52 -18.27
CA ASN A 78 -13.12 -0.17 -18.03
C ASN A 78 -12.46 0.55 -16.82
N PRO A 79 -11.12 0.48 -16.67
CA PRO A 79 -10.43 1.20 -15.60
C PRO A 79 -10.51 2.71 -15.81
N PRO A 80 -10.32 3.52 -14.74
CA PRO A 80 -10.15 4.96 -14.84
C PRO A 80 -9.03 5.34 -15.81
N THR A 81 -9.31 6.15 -16.82
CA THR A 81 -8.35 6.48 -17.89
C THR A 81 -7.15 7.29 -17.39
N HIS A 82 -7.35 8.11 -16.37
CA HIS A 82 -6.27 8.91 -15.76
C HIS A 82 -5.23 8.09 -15.00
N ALA A 83 -5.49 6.79 -14.76
CA ALA A 83 -4.49 5.87 -14.24
C ALA A 83 -3.42 5.48 -15.27
N PHE A 84 -3.56 5.94 -16.51
CA PHE A 84 -2.70 5.58 -17.64
C PHE A 84 -2.14 6.82 -18.34
N VAL A 85 -0.93 6.67 -18.89
CA VAL A 85 -0.29 7.63 -19.80
C VAL A 85 0.23 6.84 -20.98
N ASP A 86 -0.13 7.25 -22.20
CA ASP A 86 0.22 6.56 -23.46
C ASP A 86 -0.10 5.05 -23.40
N ASP A 87 -1.32 4.72 -22.96
CA ASP A 87 -1.84 3.36 -22.76
C ASP A 87 -1.07 2.49 -21.74
N LYS A 88 -0.15 3.09 -20.99
CA LYS A 88 0.62 2.41 -19.94
C LYS A 88 0.16 2.88 -18.58
N ILE A 89 -0.08 1.94 -17.68
CA ILE A 89 -0.39 2.28 -16.28
C ILE A 89 0.73 3.08 -15.64
N ILE A 90 0.38 4.12 -14.92
CA ILE A 90 1.33 4.93 -14.14
C ILE A 90 2.05 4.00 -13.14
N ARG A 91 3.39 4.12 -13.08
CA ARG A 91 4.24 3.22 -12.30
C ARG A 91 3.81 3.09 -10.84
N GLY A 92 3.60 4.21 -10.14
CA GLY A 92 3.16 4.20 -8.74
C GLY A 92 1.80 3.52 -8.57
N ILE A 93 0.86 3.77 -9.48
CA ILE A 93 -0.47 3.11 -9.45
C ILE A 93 -0.33 1.59 -9.66
N ARG A 94 0.58 1.13 -10.53
CA ARG A 94 0.87 -0.29 -10.69
C ARG A 94 1.45 -0.91 -9.40
N GLU A 95 2.33 -0.21 -8.72
CA GLU A 95 2.91 -0.63 -7.45
C GLU A 95 1.82 -0.73 -6.36
N HIS A 96 0.94 0.27 -6.26
CA HIS A 96 -0.20 0.26 -5.34
C HIS A 96 -1.18 -0.88 -5.64
N LEU A 97 -1.52 -1.09 -6.90
CA LEU A 97 -2.42 -2.17 -7.30
C LEU A 97 -1.84 -3.56 -6.99
N SER A 98 -0.53 -3.69 -7.13
CA SER A 98 0.18 -4.93 -6.76
C SER A 98 0.17 -5.15 -5.25
N ALA A 99 0.35 -4.09 -4.45
CA ALA A 99 0.26 -4.15 -3.00
C ALA A 99 -1.17 -4.50 -2.54
N VAL A 100 -2.22 -3.93 -3.16
CA VAL A 100 -3.61 -4.32 -2.89
C VAL A 100 -3.80 -5.83 -3.11
N LEU A 101 -3.34 -6.35 -4.24
CA LEU A 101 -3.45 -7.78 -4.54
C LEU A 101 -2.75 -8.63 -3.47
N ARG A 102 -1.53 -8.28 -3.11
CA ARG A 102 -0.73 -9.00 -2.11
C ARG A 102 -1.38 -8.97 -0.73
N ASP A 103 -1.71 -7.78 -0.24
CA ASP A 103 -2.05 -7.57 1.17
C ASP A 103 -3.52 -7.92 1.47
N ILE A 104 -4.45 -7.51 0.61
CA ILE A 104 -5.89 -7.77 0.82
C ILE A 104 -6.23 -9.25 0.64
N LEU A 105 -5.63 -9.91 -0.36
CA LEU A 105 -5.84 -11.35 -0.53
C LEU A 105 -5.22 -12.17 0.59
N PHE A 106 -4.03 -11.80 1.03
CA PHE A 106 -3.38 -12.46 2.16
C PHE A 106 -4.26 -12.43 3.41
N LEU A 107 -4.76 -11.24 3.77
CA LEU A 107 -5.64 -11.10 4.93
C LEU A 107 -6.90 -11.94 4.82
N HIS A 108 -7.55 -11.93 3.66
CA HIS A 108 -8.77 -12.71 3.46
C HIS A 108 -8.51 -14.22 3.52
N SER A 109 -7.38 -14.69 3.01
CA SER A 109 -7.00 -16.10 3.09
C SER A 109 -6.63 -16.52 4.51
N ARG A 110 -6.01 -15.62 5.28
CA ARG A 110 -5.56 -15.86 6.65
C ARG A 110 -6.67 -15.77 7.68
N TYR A 111 -7.57 -14.81 7.52
CA TYR A 111 -8.64 -14.51 8.46
C TYR A 111 -10.01 -14.65 7.79
N ARG A 112 -10.77 -15.68 8.14
CA ARG A 112 -12.15 -15.85 7.64
C ARG A 112 -13.08 -14.75 8.11
N THR A 113 -12.87 -14.28 9.33
CA THR A 113 -13.53 -13.11 9.92
C THR A 113 -12.44 -12.20 10.44
N MET A 114 -12.48 -10.93 10.06
CA MET A 114 -11.46 -9.96 10.50
C MET A 114 -11.51 -9.81 12.02
N PRO A 115 -10.34 -9.86 12.69
CA PRO A 115 -10.28 -9.67 14.13
C PRO A 115 -10.80 -8.29 14.55
N CYS A 116 -11.58 -8.26 15.63
CA CYS A 116 -12.12 -7.03 16.23
C CYS A 116 -11.52 -6.72 17.59
N SER A 117 -10.83 -7.69 18.22
CA SER A 117 -10.12 -7.45 19.47
C SER A 117 -8.79 -6.75 19.23
N SER A 118 -8.32 -5.97 20.21
CA SER A 118 -7.02 -5.28 20.12
C SER A 118 -5.87 -6.24 19.79
N ASP A 119 -5.79 -7.37 20.47
CA ASP A 119 -4.74 -8.37 20.23
C ASP A 119 -4.86 -8.97 18.81
N GLY A 120 -6.09 -9.30 18.39
CA GLY A 120 -6.33 -9.84 17.06
C GLY A 120 -6.02 -8.84 15.94
N ILE A 121 -6.29 -7.55 16.14
CA ILE A 121 -5.92 -6.48 15.20
C ILE A 121 -4.39 -6.36 15.12
N THR A 122 -3.72 -6.42 16.27
CA THR A 122 -2.26 -6.39 16.36
C THR A 122 -1.64 -7.58 15.61
N ASP A 123 -2.12 -8.78 15.86
CA ASP A 123 -1.65 -9.99 15.17
C ASP A 123 -1.83 -9.89 13.65
N ALA A 124 -3.02 -9.45 13.20
CA ALA A 124 -3.30 -9.25 11.79
C ALA A 124 -2.36 -8.22 11.15
N THR A 125 -2.08 -7.12 11.85
CA THR A 125 -1.15 -6.08 11.40
C THR A 125 0.27 -6.65 11.22
N PHE A 126 0.78 -7.38 12.21
CA PHE A 126 2.09 -8.01 12.12
C PHE A 126 2.15 -9.09 11.02
N ASP A 127 1.07 -9.83 10.82
CA ASP A 127 1.01 -10.82 9.74
C ASP A 127 1.07 -10.15 8.37
N ILE A 128 0.38 -9.04 8.17
CA ILE A 128 0.48 -8.25 6.91
C ILE A 128 1.90 -7.73 6.71
N LEU A 129 2.51 -7.16 7.75
CA LEU A 129 3.85 -6.61 7.67
C LEU A 129 4.90 -7.68 7.32
N ARG A 130 4.75 -8.90 7.85
CA ARG A 130 5.60 -10.05 7.49
C ARG A 130 5.34 -10.52 6.06
N ASN A 131 4.08 -10.59 5.65
CA ASN A 131 3.74 -10.98 4.27
C ASN A 131 4.27 -9.99 3.22
N ALA A 132 4.37 -8.73 3.60
CA ALA A 132 4.90 -7.66 2.76
C ALA A 132 6.43 -7.51 2.84
N ASP A 133 7.13 -8.39 3.56
CA ASP A 133 8.56 -8.28 3.88
C ASP A 133 8.94 -6.96 4.58
N ALA A 134 7.98 -6.25 5.13
CA ALA A 134 8.23 -5.03 5.89
C ALA A 134 8.93 -5.34 7.22
N ILE A 135 8.61 -6.48 7.83
CA ILE A 135 9.32 -7.06 8.96
C ILE A 135 9.94 -8.37 8.50
N LEU A 136 11.26 -8.43 8.50
CA LEU A 136 12.00 -9.62 8.08
C LEU A 136 12.18 -10.57 9.27
N PRO A 137 11.94 -11.89 9.07
CA PRO A 137 12.22 -12.88 10.12
C PRO A 137 13.71 -12.93 10.42
N GLU A 138 14.04 -13.28 11.64
CA GLU A 138 15.42 -13.49 12.12
C GLU A 138 16.36 -12.25 12.02
N THR A 139 15.82 -11.07 11.76
CA THR A 139 16.57 -9.82 11.78
C THR A 139 16.17 -8.96 12.98
N GLU A 140 17.17 -8.32 13.61
CA GLU A 140 16.88 -7.30 14.63
C GLU A 140 16.10 -6.15 13.98
N PRO A 141 14.94 -5.76 14.54
CA PRO A 141 14.16 -4.65 14.00
C PRO A 141 14.96 -3.35 14.11
N ASN A 142 15.30 -2.75 12.99
CA ASN A 142 15.90 -1.42 12.92
C ASN A 142 14.92 -0.39 12.33
N LEU A 143 13.63 -0.60 12.56
CA LEU A 143 12.53 0.18 12.01
C LEU A 143 11.95 1.11 13.09
N VAL A 144 11.84 2.40 12.76
CA VAL A 144 11.21 3.40 13.63
C VAL A 144 9.95 3.94 12.96
N THR A 145 8.83 3.81 13.64
CA THR A 145 7.55 4.35 13.18
C THR A 145 7.40 5.80 13.62
N CYS A 146 7.13 6.68 12.66
CA CYS A 146 6.89 8.10 12.88
C CYS A 146 5.49 8.47 12.38
N TRP A 147 4.65 8.99 13.28
CA TRP A 147 3.26 9.33 12.98
C TRP A 147 2.95 10.77 13.30
N GLY A 148 2.07 11.40 12.53
CA GLY A 148 1.65 12.78 12.79
C GLY A 148 0.82 13.40 11.68
N GLY A 149 0.34 14.61 11.91
CA GLY A 149 -0.60 15.31 11.03
C GLY A 149 0.00 15.91 9.76
N HIS A 150 -0.88 16.21 8.81
CA HIS A 150 -0.52 16.86 7.54
C HIS A 150 -0.23 18.35 7.73
N SER A 151 -1.11 19.04 8.46
CA SER A 151 -1.08 20.49 8.62
C SER A 151 -0.19 20.89 9.80
N ILE A 152 1.11 20.88 9.57
CA ILE A 152 2.11 21.30 10.55
C ILE A 152 2.84 22.55 10.09
N LYS A 153 3.36 23.33 11.04
CA LYS A 153 4.16 24.51 10.75
C LYS A 153 5.52 24.13 10.17
N HIS A 154 6.14 25.05 9.44
CA HIS A 154 7.47 24.83 8.87
C HIS A 154 8.54 24.46 9.93
N THR A 155 8.46 25.04 11.12
CA THR A 155 9.35 24.72 12.25
C THR A 155 9.17 23.27 12.73
N GLU A 156 7.93 22.78 12.80
CA GLU A 156 7.61 21.40 13.17
C GLU A 156 8.10 20.45 12.08
N TYR A 157 7.85 20.77 10.81
CA TYR A 157 8.38 19.96 9.70
C TYR A 157 9.92 19.88 9.74
N LYS A 158 10.60 20.99 10.01
CA LYS A 158 12.06 21.00 10.14
C LYS A 158 12.51 20.09 11.28
N TYR A 159 11.83 20.16 12.42
CA TYR A 159 12.12 19.28 13.56
C TYR A 159 11.94 17.80 13.21
N THR A 160 10.80 17.42 12.59
CA THR A 160 10.56 16.01 12.20
C THR A 160 11.61 15.51 11.20
N LYS A 161 12.05 16.40 10.28
CA LYS A 161 13.13 16.10 9.33
C LYS A 161 14.47 15.91 10.04
N ASP A 162 14.79 16.73 11.04
CA ASP A 162 16.01 16.60 11.83
C ASP A 162 16.02 15.31 12.65
N VAL A 163 14.89 14.91 13.23
CA VAL A 163 14.73 13.60 13.88
C VAL A 163 15.01 12.48 12.90
N GLY A 164 14.39 12.48 11.73
CA GLY A 164 14.64 11.48 10.69
C GLY A 164 16.10 11.44 10.24
N TYR A 165 16.75 12.60 10.13
CA TYR A 165 18.17 12.67 9.81
C TYR A 165 19.05 11.98 10.86
N GLN A 166 18.76 12.21 12.15
CA GLN A 166 19.47 11.53 13.24
C GLN A 166 19.24 10.02 13.26
N LEU A 167 18.03 9.58 12.93
CA LEU A 167 17.71 8.17 12.79
C LEU A 167 18.46 7.54 11.61
N GLY A 168 18.45 8.20 10.45
CA GLY A 168 19.16 7.75 9.25
C GLY A 168 20.68 7.69 9.43
N LEU A 169 21.29 8.61 10.19
CA LEU A 169 22.71 8.55 10.55
C LEU A 169 23.05 7.31 11.40
N ARG A 170 22.06 6.73 12.10
CA ARG A 170 22.21 5.51 12.91
C ARG A 170 21.79 4.23 12.18
N GLY A 171 21.42 4.37 10.89
CA GLY A 171 21.03 3.24 10.06
C GLY A 171 19.58 2.75 10.29
N PHE A 172 18.74 3.53 11.01
CA PHE A 172 17.35 3.16 11.21
C PHE A 172 16.53 3.40 9.95
N ASN A 173 15.71 2.44 9.62
CA ASN A 173 14.66 2.52 8.62
C ASN A 173 13.44 3.28 9.16
N ILE A 174 12.66 3.88 8.28
CA ILE A 174 11.53 4.72 8.69
C ILE A 174 10.22 4.15 8.16
N CYS A 175 9.25 4.00 9.04
CA CYS A 175 7.87 3.66 8.74
C CYS A 175 6.96 4.86 9.01
N THR A 176 6.02 5.16 8.12
CA THR A 176 5.02 6.23 8.32
C THR A 176 3.71 5.91 7.60
N GLY A 177 2.67 6.73 7.85
CA GLY A 177 1.39 6.67 7.12
C GLY A 177 1.40 7.30 5.71
N CYS A 178 2.57 7.55 5.13
CA CYS A 178 2.79 8.03 3.75
C CYS A 178 2.41 9.49 3.46
N GLY A 179 1.68 10.17 4.32
CA GLY A 179 1.19 11.53 4.08
C GLY A 179 2.29 12.60 4.09
N PRO A 180 1.92 13.84 3.77
CA PRO A 180 2.80 14.99 3.89
C PRO A 180 3.05 15.40 5.35
N GLY A 181 3.64 16.53 5.57
CA GLY A 181 3.84 17.12 6.89
C GLY A 181 4.74 16.28 7.80
N ALA A 182 4.23 15.94 8.99
CA ALA A 182 4.97 15.24 10.03
C ALA A 182 5.45 13.84 9.60
N MET A 183 4.77 13.18 8.68
CA MET A 183 5.14 11.86 8.19
C MET A 183 6.20 11.89 7.09
N LYS A 184 6.18 12.92 6.23
CA LYS A 184 7.20 13.09 5.17
C LYS A 184 8.56 13.54 5.72
N GLY A 185 8.55 14.35 6.78
CA GLY A 185 9.76 14.90 7.37
C GLY A 185 10.80 13.85 7.75
N PRO A 186 10.45 12.84 8.57
CA PRO A 186 11.38 11.80 9.00
C PRO A 186 11.96 10.99 7.83
N MET A 187 11.14 10.61 6.85
CA MET A 187 11.62 9.93 5.65
C MET A 187 12.65 10.80 4.89
N LYS A 188 12.33 12.10 4.68
CA LYS A 188 13.25 13.03 4.01
C LYS A 188 14.55 13.24 4.79
N GLY A 189 14.49 13.28 6.10
CA GLY A 189 15.66 13.36 6.95
C GLY A 189 16.52 12.10 6.85
N ALA A 190 15.89 10.95 6.97
CA ALA A 190 16.57 9.65 6.92
C ALA A 190 17.26 9.40 5.58
N THR A 191 16.65 9.79 4.43
CA THR A 191 17.34 9.69 3.13
C THR A 191 18.67 10.46 3.11
N ILE A 192 18.73 11.62 3.75
CA ILE A 192 19.97 12.41 3.86
C ILE A 192 20.97 11.75 4.80
N GLY A 193 20.49 11.20 5.94
CA GLY A 193 21.31 10.48 6.90
C GLY A 193 21.94 9.22 6.28
N HIS A 194 21.13 8.40 5.63
CA HIS A 194 21.58 7.21 4.91
C HIS A 194 22.60 7.54 3.81
N ALA A 195 22.34 8.59 3.03
CA ALA A 195 23.27 9.03 1.99
C ALA A 195 24.63 9.42 2.57
N LYS A 196 24.67 10.14 3.72
CA LYS A 196 25.92 10.47 4.42
C LYS A 196 26.67 9.25 4.95
N GLN A 197 25.94 8.26 5.44
CA GLN A 197 26.49 6.99 5.90
C GLN A 197 26.78 6.00 4.75
N ARG A 198 26.49 6.38 3.50
CA ARG A 198 26.59 5.53 2.31
C ARG A 198 25.74 4.24 2.40
N ILE A 199 24.66 4.27 3.17
CA ILE A 199 23.67 3.19 3.24
C ILE A 199 22.82 3.29 1.98
N LYS A 200 22.88 2.25 1.12
CA LYS A 200 22.16 2.22 -0.17
C LYS A 200 20.77 1.59 -0.05
N GLU A 201 20.59 0.73 0.93
CA GLU A 201 19.38 -0.09 1.12
C GLU A 201 18.52 0.44 2.26
N GLY A 202 18.43 1.77 2.40
CA GLY A 202 17.53 2.40 3.35
C GLY A 202 16.07 2.12 2.98
N ARG A 203 15.29 1.66 3.97
CA ARG A 203 13.88 1.30 3.80
C ARG A 203 13.00 2.43 4.31
N TYR A 204 12.04 2.83 3.48
CA TYR A 204 11.05 3.88 3.77
C TYR A 204 9.67 3.29 3.55
N ILE A 205 9.14 2.69 4.63
CA ILE A 205 7.94 1.87 4.59
C ILE A 205 6.73 2.76 4.77
N GLY A 206 5.79 2.66 3.85
CA GLY A 206 4.52 3.34 3.91
C GLY A 206 3.40 2.41 4.34
N LEU A 207 2.71 2.72 5.44
CA LEU A 207 1.48 2.04 5.84
C LEU A 207 0.30 2.93 5.44
N THR A 208 -0.55 2.46 4.56
CA THR A 208 -1.68 3.25 4.08
C THR A 208 -2.91 2.36 3.86
N GLU A 209 -4.00 2.98 3.50
CA GLU A 209 -5.22 2.32 3.07
C GLU A 209 -5.69 2.85 1.72
N PRO A 210 -6.59 2.14 1.01
CA PRO A 210 -6.98 2.52 -0.35
C PRO A 210 -7.65 3.87 -0.47
N SER A 211 -8.53 4.26 0.46
CA SER A 211 -9.24 5.54 0.41
C SER A 211 -8.29 6.74 0.60
N ILE A 212 -7.30 6.59 1.47
CA ILE A 212 -6.27 7.62 1.63
C ILE A 212 -5.43 7.78 0.37
N ILE A 213 -5.10 6.69 -0.32
CA ILE A 213 -4.39 6.77 -1.61
C ILE A 213 -5.24 7.48 -2.65
N ALA A 214 -6.56 7.25 -2.68
CA ALA A 214 -7.46 7.96 -3.58
C ALA A 214 -7.45 9.46 -3.32
N ALA A 215 -7.51 9.88 -2.06
CA ALA A 215 -7.43 11.29 -1.71
C ALA A 215 -6.06 11.90 -2.00
N GLU A 216 -5.00 11.25 -1.59
CA GLU A 216 -3.63 11.74 -1.72
C GLU A 216 -2.65 10.58 -1.95
N PRO A 217 -1.87 10.62 -3.04
CA PRO A 217 -0.90 9.56 -3.30
C PRO A 217 0.21 9.57 -2.24
N PRO A 218 0.79 8.39 -1.91
CA PRO A 218 1.92 8.29 -1.01
C PRO A 218 3.07 9.19 -1.44
N ASN A 219 3.77 9.77 -0.47
CA ASN A 219 4.91 10.61 -0.78
C ASN A 219 6.01 9.82 -1.54
N PRO A 220 6.73 10.45 -2.49
CA PRO A 220 7.62 9.75 -3.43
C PRO A 220 8.89 9.18 -2.80
N ILE A 221 9.09 9.33 -1.49
CA ILE A 221 10.23 8.74 -0.77
C ILE A 221 9.92 7.29 -0.39
N VAL A 222 8.65 6.95 -0.24
CA VAL A 222 8.22 5.57 0.06
C VAL A 222 8.75 4.62 -1.02
N ASN A 223 9.52 3.63 -0.62
CA ASN A 223 10.04 2.60 -1.50
C ASN A 223 9.46 1.20 -1.20
N GLU A 224 8.75 1.06 -0.09
CA GLU A 224 7.99 -0.13 0.27
C GLU A 224 6.61 0.28 0.76
N LEU A 225 5.56 -0.26 0.15
CA LEU A 225 4.18 0.08 0.49
C LEU A 225 3.45 -1.14 1.03
N VAL A 226 2.76 -0.95 2.15
CA VAL A 226 1.86 -1.92 2.75
C VAL A 226 0.45 -1.33 2.79
N ILE A 227 -0.51 -2.05 2.24
CA ILE A 227 -1.91 -1.63 2.17
C ILE A 227 -2.69 -2.32 3.28
N MET A 228 -3.14 -1.55 4.25
CA MET A 228 -4.06 -2.02 5.28
C MET A 228 -5.50 -1.98 4.77
N PRO A 229 -6.35 -2.93 5.15
CA PRO A 229 -7.72 -3.00 4.65
C PRO A 229 -8.62 -1.89 5.17
N ASP A 230 -8.30 -1.35 6.32
CA ASP A 230 -9.04 -0.33 7.03
C ASP A 230 -8.12 0.52 7.92
N ILE A 231 -8.67 1.62 8.43
CA ILE A 231 -7.93 2.60 9.22
C ILE A 231 -7.53 2.07 10.60
N GLU A 232 -8.33 1.18 11.19
CA GLU A 232 -8.06 0.61 12.52
C GLU A 232 -6.76 -0.20 12.53
N LYS A 233 -6.46 -0.90 11.44
CA LYS A 233 -5.21 -1.67 11.31
C LYS A 233 -4.03 -0.82 10.88
N ARG A 234 -4.30 0.38 10.36
CA ARG A 234 -3.25 1.32 9.99
C ARG A 234 -2.71 2.09 11.18
N LEU A 235 -3.55 2.37 12.18
CA LEU A 235 -3.21 3.16 13.38
C LEU A 235 -2.65 2.29 14.48
#